data_331acf193388c038b04dde10d362d9f5
#
_entry.id   331acf193388c038b04dde10d362d9f5
#
_cell.length_a   1.000
_cell.length_b   1.000
_cell.length_c   1.000
_cell.angle_alpha   90.00
_cell.angle_beta   90.00
_cell.angle_gamma   90.00
#
_symmetry.space_group_name_H-M   'P 1'
#
loop_
_entity.id
_entity.type
_entity.pdbx_description
1 polymer ?
#
loop_
_entity_poly.entity_id
_entity_poly.type
_entity_poly.pdbx_seq_one_letter_code
_entity_poly.pdbx_strand_id
1 'polypeptide(L)'
;DKPIIAKTLYVTPQNETICQTEFTSEYYLDLLDKNYPSKPLSEKKGIVYISRSKLPAINCLLGEDYLEFYFKKCGAKIVHPQEISINEQLEIYNSARCIIMLEGSAYHTFQLLGRALGDIMVIERRSHNGNFPWCQSFIEPRCNSYTFYTDYNEGGGENYLKTITQKNN
;
A
#
# COMPACT_ATOMS: atom_id res chain seq x y z
N ASP A 1 -13.30 -30.16 10.80
CA ASP A 1 -12.59 -30.11 9.51
C ASP A 1 -11.77 -31.37 9.34
N LYS A 2 -11.85 -32.00 8.18
CA LYS A 2 -11.03 -33.18 7.88
C LYS A 2 -9.75 -32.74 7.19
N PRO A 3 -8.58 -33.31 7.52
CA PRO A 3 -7.35 -32.99 6.84
C PRO A 3 -7.44 -33.36 5.36
N ILE A 4 -6.92 -32.47 4.50
CA ILE A 4 -6.79 -32.72 3.06
C ILE A 4 -5.47 -33.47 2.85
N ILE A 5 -5.54 -34.66 2.28
CA ILE A 5 -4.37 -35.46 1.90
C ILE A 5 -4.18 -35.30 0.40
N ALA A 6 -3.12 -34.58 -0.01
CA ALA A 6 -2.75 -34.47 -1.42
C ALA A 6 -1.84 -35.64 -1.82
N LYS A 7 -2.15 -36.32 -2.93
CA LYS A 7 -1.27 -37.36 -3.51
C LYS A 7 0.00 -36.73 -4.11
N THR A 8 -0.12 -35.50 -4.63
CA THR A 8 0.98 -34.74 -5.22
C THR A 8 0.82 -33.28 -4.85
N LEU A 9 1.88 -32.66 -4.38
CA LEU A 9 1.93 -31.22 -4.09
C LEU A 9 2.93 -30.58 -5.03
N TYR A 10 2.48 -29.60 -5.81
CA TYR A 10 3.36 -28.73 -6.61
C TYR A 10 3.67 -27.48 -5.84
N VAL A 11 4.94 -27.21 -5.61
CA VAL A 11 5.42 -25.99 -4.96
C VAL A 11 6.20 -25.19 -5.99
N THR A 12 5.73 -23.98 -6.27
CA THR A 12 6.43 -23.05 -7.15
C THR A 12 7.49 -22.27 -6.37
N PRO A 13 8.56 -21.82 -7.03
CA PRO A 13 9.47 -20.85 -6.44
C PRO A 13 8.72 -19.59 -6.00
N GLN A 14 9.21 -18.95 -4.95
CA GLN A 14 8.69 -17.66 -4.52
C GLN A 14 9.08 -16.59 -5.56
N ASN A 15 8.09 -15.87 -6.08
CA ASN A 15 8.28 -14.84 -7.11
C ASN A 15 8.30 -13.41 -6.55
N GLU A 16 8.09 -13.27 -5.26
CA GLU A 16 8.14 -12.01 -4.54
C GLU A 16 8.62 -12.23 -3.12
N THR A 17 9.58 -11.43 -2.67
CA THR A 17 10.09 -11.47 -1.29
C THR A 17 9.90 -10.15 -0.60
N ILE A 18 9.65 -10.20 0.71
CA ILE A 18 9.39 -9.03 1.57
C ILE A 18 10.54 -8.78 2.54
N CYS A 19 11.68 -9.45 2.36
CA CYS A 19 12.84 -9.36 3.25
C CYS A 19 14.11 -9.08 2.48
N GLN A 20 15.20 -8.84 3.16
CA GLN A 20 16.56 -8.39 2.82
C GLN A 20 17.13 -8.61 1.39
N THR A 21 16.53 -9.45 0.57
CA THR A 21 16.82 -9.61 -0.86
C THR A 21 15.52 -9.40 -1.64
N GLU A 22 15.09 -8.19 -1.64
CA GLU A 22 13.79 -7.78 -2.11
C GLU A 22 13.74 -7.82 -3.62
N PHE A 23 12.87 -8.63 -4.18
CA PHE A 23 12.56 -8.54 -5.59
C PHE A 23 11.11 -8.90 -5.85
N THR A 24 10.54 -8.28 -6.85
CA THR A 24 9.30 -8.71 -7.47
C THR A 24 9.64 -9.17 -8.89
N SER A 25 9.35 -10.42 -9.20
CA SER A 25 9.62 -10.98 -10.52
C SER A 25 8.77 -10.31 -11.60
N GLU A 26 9.39 -9.89 -12.71
CA GLU A 26 8.68 -9.35 -13.88
C GLU A 26 7.65 -10.35 -14.42
N TYR A 27 8.02 -11.64 -14.48
CA TYR A 27 7.09 -12.70 -14.87
C TYR A 27 5.85 -12.73 -13.98
N TYR A 28 5.99 -12.49 -12.67
CA TYR A 28 4.86 -12.46 -11.74
C TYR A 28 3.98 -11.25 -11.98
N LEU A 29 4.57 -10.08 -12.22
CA LEU A 29 3.83 -8.86 -12.58
C LEU A 29 3.06 -9.07 -13.89
N ASP A 30 3.67 -9.66 -14.91
CA ASP A 30 3.02 -9.95 -16.19
C ASP A 30 1.83 -10.91 -16.03
N LEU A 31 1.96 -11.91 -15.15
CA LEU A 31 0.88 -12.81 -14.83
C LEU A 31 -0.29 -12.09 -14.15
N LEU A 32 0.00 -11.17 -13.23
CA LEU A 32 -1.02 -10.37 -12.55
C LEU A 32 -1.69 -9.40 -13.51
N ASP A 33 -0.92 -8.70 -14.37
CA ASP A 33 -1.45 -7.79 -15.38
C ASP A 33 -2.36 -8.50 -16.38
N LYS A 34 -2.05 -9.75 -16.73
CA LYS A 34 -2.90 -10.58 -17.59
C LYS A 34 -4.22 -10.95 -16.93
N ASN A 35 -4.21 -11.23 -15.63
CA ASN A 35 -5.41 -11.66 -14.88
C ASN A 35 -6.24 -10.48 -14.39
N TYR A 36 -5.61 -9.35 -14.12
CA TYR A 36 -6.26 -8.12 -13.68
C TYR A 36 -5.65 -6.91 -14.40
N PRO A 37 -6.14 -6.60 -15.62
CA PRO A 37 -5.57 -5.55 -16.44
C PRO A 37 -5.59 -4.17 -15.75
N SER A 38 -4.47 -3.49 -15.83
CA SER A 38 -4.31 -2.13 -15.32
C SER A 38 -5.10 -1.13 -16.16
N LYS A 39 -5.81 -0.22 -15.51
CA LYS A 39 -6.34 0.97 -16.20
C LYS A 39 -5.18 1.89 -16.57
N PRO A 40 -5.18 2.46 -17.78
CA PRO A 40 -4.22 3.49 -18.16
C PRO A 40 -4.19 4.64 -17.14
N LEU A 41 -3.02 5.22 -16.90
CA LEU A 41 -2.87 6.31 -15.93
C LEU A 41 -3.76 7.53 -16.25
N SER A 42 -4.01 7.79 -17.54
CA SER A 42 -4.91 8.84 -18.01
C SER A 42 -6.38 8.64 -17.62
N GLU A 43 -6.77 7.39 -17.37
CA GLU A 43 -8.15 7.04 -16.98
C GLU A 43 -8.33 6.99 -15.46
N LYS A 44 -7.23 6.93 -14.71
CA LYS A 44 -7.26 6.92 -13.24
C LYS A 44 -7.67 8.29 -12.71
N LYS A 45 -8.58 8.29 -11.74
CA LYS A 45 -9.17 9.53 -11.19
C LYS A 45 -9.26 9.49 -9.67
N GLY A 46 -9.23 10.69 -9.10
CA GLY A 46 -9.48 10.91 -7.68
C GLY A 46 -8.36 10.43 -6.76
N ILE A 47 -8.54 10.76 -5.51
CA ILE A 47 -7.66 10.40 -4.40
C ILE A 47 -8.40 9.40 -3.52
N VAL A 48 -7.70 8.37 -3.07
CA VAL A 48 -8.19 7.40 -2.09
C VAL A 48 -7.34 7.52 -0.84
N TYR A 49 -7.96 7.64 0.32
CA TYR A 49 -7.30 7.50 1.61
C TYR A 49 -7.71 6.17 2.25
N ILE A 50 -6.73 5.28 2.44
CA ILE A 50 -6.94 3.99 3.09
C ILE A 50 -6.77 4.20 4.60
N SER A 51 -7.87 4.17 5.32
CA SER A 51 -7.91 4.44 6.75
C SER A 51 -7.87 3.18 7.60
N ARG A 52 -7.29 3.34 8.78
CA ARG A 52 -7.19 2.35 9.84
C ARG A 52 -7.99 2.76 11.09
N SER A 53 -8.66 3.91 11.09
CA SER A 53 -9.33 4.49 12.27
C SER A 53 -10.32 3.53 12.94
N LYS A 54 -10.95 2.64 12.16
CA LYS A 54 -11.90 1.63 12.66
C LYS A 54 -11.27 0.29 13.05
N LEU A 55 -9.95 0.17 13.01
CA LEU A 55 -9.29 -1.03 13.53
C LEU A 55 -9.15 -0.94 15.06
N PRO A 56 -9.33 -2.06 15.80
CA PRO A 56 -9.17 -2.03 17.24
C PRO A 56 -7.76 -1.59 17.65
N ALA A 57 -7.68 -0.90 18.76
CA ALA A 57 -6.64 -0.05 19.36
C ALA A 57 -5.16 -0.49 19.28
N ILE A 58 -4.82 -1.64 18.75
CA ILE A 58 -3.43 -2.07 18.65
C ILE A 58 -2.80 -1.39 17.43
N ASN A 59 -1.88 -0.47 17.70
CA ASN A 59 -1.11 0.26 16.67
C ASN A 59 -1.94 1.27 15.85
N CYS A 60 -2.91 1.96 16.45
CA CYS A 60 -3.55 3.12 15.84
C CYS A 60 -2.65 4.35 15.91
N LEU A 61 -2.79 5.25 14.96
CA LEU A 61 -2.23 6.58 15.03
C LEU A 61 -3.23 7.48 15.78
N LEU A 62 -2.77 8.18 16.81
CA LEU A 62 -3.59 9.22 17.45
C LEU A 62 -3.86 10.33 16.44
N GLY A 63 -5.15 10.67 16.25
CA GLY A 63 -5.55 11.71 15.31
C GLY A 63 -5.81 11.22 13.88
N GLU A 64 -5.91 9.92 13.62
CA GLU A 64 -6.27 9.40 12.31
C GLU A 64 -7.66 9.88 11.86
N ASP A 65 -8.59 10.07 12.79
CA ASP A 65 -9.91 10.66 12.50
C ASP A 65 -9.79 12.08 11.92
N TYR A 66 -8.80 12.84 12.37
CA TYR A 66 -8.50 14.17 11.80
C TYR A 66 -7.94 14.06 10.38
N LEU A 67 -7.09 13.06 10.12
CA LEU A 67 -6.60 12.81 8.75
C LEU A 67 -7.74 12.42 7.82
N GLU A 68 -8.67 11.56 8.25
CA GLU A 68 -9.88 11.24 7.47
C GLU A 68 -10.68 12.49 7.14
N PHE A 69 -10.97 13.31 8.15
CA PHE A 69 -11.71 14.55 7.98
C PHE A 69 -11.00 15.46 6.97
N TYR A 70 -9.69 15.63 7.10
CA TYR A 70 -8.89 16.49 6.23
C TYR A 70 -8.88 15.98 4.80
N PHE A 71 -8.57 14.71 4.57
CA PHE A 71 -8.53 14.12 3.24
C PHE A 71 -9.90 14.09 2.58
N LYS A 72 -10.95 13.83 3.34
CA LYS A 72 -12.33 13.93 2.85
C LYS A 72 -12.67 15.36 2.40
N LYS A 73 -12.25 16.36 3.16
CA LYS A 73 -12.42 17.77 2.77
C LYS A 73 -11.65 18.12 1.50
N CYS A 74 -10.51 17.48 1.27
CA CYS A 74 -9.73 17.59 0.03
C CYS A 74 -10.30 16.76 -1.14
N GLY A 75 -11.47 16.13 -0.98
CA GLY A 75 -12.13 15.35 -2.03
C GLY A 75 -11.66 13.91 -2.15
N ALA A 76 -10.88 13.40 -1.20
CA ALA A 76 -10.49 11.99 -1.20
C ALA A 76 -11.66 11.08 -0.79
N LYS A 77 -11.72 9.90 -1.43
CA LYS A 77 -12.58 8.81 -1.00
C LYS A 77 -11.92 8.10 0.18
N ILE A 78 -12.59 8.08 1.33
CA ILE A 78 -12.13 7.33 2.49
C ILE A 78 -12.52 5.86 2.33
N VAL A 79 -11.56 4.96 2.51
CA VAL A 79 -11.76 3.51 2.39
C VAL A 79 -11.29 2.82 3.67
N HIS A 80 -12.17 1.98 4.21
CA HIS A 80 -11.87 1.07 5.31
C HIS A 80 -11.82 -0.35 4.73
N PRO A 81 -10.65 -0.93 4.48
CA PRO A 81 -10.52 -2.20 3.78
C PRO A 81 -11.28 -3.36 4.44
N GLN A 82 -11.42 -3.34 5.75
CA GLN A 82 -12.16 -4.36 6.51
C GLN A 82 -13.69 -4.32 6.29
N GLU A 83 -14.22 -3.26 5.67
CA GLU A 83 -15.67 -3.09 5.44
C GLU A 83 -16.09 -3.43 4.01
N ILE A 84 -15.14 -3.71 3.13
CA ILE A 84 -15.39 -4.00 1.72
C ILE A 84 -14.68 -5.28 1.28
N SER A 85 -15.18 -5.91 0.24
CA SER A 85 -14.60 -7.12 -0.32
C SER A 85 -13.21 -6.84 -0.95
N ILE A 86 -12.39 -7.88 -1.09
CA ILE A 86 -11.11 -7.79 -1.80
C ILE A 86 -11.30 -7.30 -3.24
N ASN A 87 -12.34 -7.79 -3.94
CA ASN A 87 -12.60 -7.36 -5.32
C ASN A 87 -12.92 -5.86 -5.39
N GLU A 88 -13.71 -5.34 -4.46
CA GLU A 88 -13.97 -3.90 -4.37
C GLU A 88 -12.70 -3.09 -4.07
N GLN A 89 -11.83 -3.61 -3.19
CA GLN A 89 -10.53 -2.99 -2.94
C GLN A 89 -9.69 -2.91 -4.23
N LEU A 90 -9.57 -4.02 -4.96
CA LEU A 90 -8.81 -4.07 -6.21
C LEU A 90 -9.35 -3.09 -7.25
N GLU A 91 -10.68 -3.02 -7.42
CA GLU A 91 -11.32 -2.05 -8.34
C GLU A 91 -11.02 -0.60 -7.95
N ILE A 92 -11.14 -0.27 -6.66
CA ILE A 92 -10.85 1.07 -6.15
C ILE A 92 -9.38 1.42 -6.41
N TYR A 93 -8.46 0.51 -6.08
CA TYR A 93 -7.02 0.76 -6.20
C TYR A 93 -6.59 0.88 -7.67
N ASN A 94 -7.12 0.03 -8.54
CA ASN A 94 -6.85 0.11 -9.98
C ASN A 94 -7.42 1.40 -10.61
N SER A 95 -8.44 2.00 -10.02
CA SER A 95 -9.10 3.20 -10.57
C SER A 95 -8.54 4.51 -10.00
N ALA A 96 -7.88 4.48 -8.85
CA ALA A 96 -7.38 5.66 -8.17
C ALA A 96 -6.18 6.29 -8.89
N ARG A 97 -6.18 7.63 -9.02
CA ARG A 97 -5.02 8.38 -9.51
C ARG A 97 -3.93 8.46 -8.43
N CYS A 98 -4.35 8.60 -7.18
CA CYS A 98 -3.44 8.63 -6.03
C CYS A 98 -4.05 7.86 -4.86
N ILE A 99 -3.25 7.05 -4.19
CA ILE A 99 -3.61 6.36 -2.96
C ILE A 99 -2.72 6.87 -1.84
N ILE A 100 -3.35 7.34 -0.77
CA ILE A 100 -2.69 7.79 0.46
C ILE A 100 -3.05 6.79 1.55
N MET A 101 -2.08 6.37 2.35
CA MET A 101 -2.34 5.44 3.43
C MET A 101 -1.34 5.58 4.58
N LEU A 102 -1.75 5.18 5.77
CA LEU A 102 -0.81 4.93 6.85
C LEU A 102 -0.11 3.59 6.62
N GLU A 103 1.15 3.54 7.00
CA GLU A 103 1.90 2.29 7.03
C GLU A 103 1.11 1.21 7.78
N GLY A 104 0.92 0.05 7.15
CA GLY A 104 0.16 -1.06 7.73
C GLY A 104 -0.11 -2.18 6.74
N SER A 105 -0.70 -3.27 7.22
CA SER A 105 -0.95 -4.49 6.42
C SER A 105 -1.89 -4.31 5.22
N ALA A 106 -2.61 -3.19 5.10
CA ALA A 106 -3.51 -2.95 3.97
C ALA A 106 -2.79 -2.95 2.62
N TYR A 107 -1.51 -2.63 2.57
CA TYR A 107 -0.75 -2.66 1.31
C TYR A 107 -0.45 -4.07 0.78
N HIS A 108 -0.65 -5.14 1.57
CA HIS A 108 -0.55 -6.50 1.05
C HIS A 108 -1.60 -6.80 -0.03
N THR A 109 -2.72 -6.09 -0.04
CA THR A 109 -3.71 -6.22 -1.12
C THR A 109 -3.14 -5.77 -2.47
N PHE A 110 -2.15 -4.85 -2.49
CA PHE A 110 -1.48 -4.43 -3.72
C PHE A 110 -0.72 -5.57 -4.40
N GLN A 111 -0.27 -6.58 -3.65
CA GLN A 111 0.42 -7.75 -4.20
C GLN A 111 -0.48 -8.62 -5.10
N LEU A 112 -1.80 -8.41 -5.07
CA LEU A 112 -2.76 -9.04 -5.97
C LEU A 112 -2.91 -8.31 -7.31
N LEU A 113 -2.28 -7.15 -7.46
CA LEU A 113 -2.26 -6.34 -8.67
C LEU A 113 -0.87 -6.41 -9.32
N GLY A 114 -0.85 -6.34 -10.64
CA GLY A 114 0.38 -6.10 -11.40
C GLY A 114 0.78 -4.63 -11.37
N ARG A 115 1.15 -4.06 -12.51
CA ARG A 115 1.53 -2.64 -12.66
C ARG A 115 0.32 -1.71 -12.73
N ALA A 116 -0.61 -1.90 -11.79
CA ALA A 116 -1.96 -1.33 -11.85
C ALA A 116 -2.17 -0.10 -10.95
N LEU A 117 -1.16 0.33 -10.18
CA LEU A 117 -1.34 1.40 -9.22
C LEU A 117 -1.02 2.77 -9.82
N GLY A 118 -1.76 3.80 -9.40
CA GLY A 118 -1.42 5.19 -9.64
C GLY A 118 -0.26 5.66 -8.76
N ASP A 119 -0.31 6.90 -8.27
CA ASP A 119 0.68 7.40 -7.32
C ASP A 119 0.38 6.85 -5.92
N ILE A 120 1.40 6.42 -5.21
CA ILE A 120 1.28 5.89 -3.85
C ILE A 120 2.02 6.80 -2.87
N MET A 121 1.31 7.20 -1.83
CA MET A 121 1.85 7.95 -0.71
C MET A 121 1.63 7.18 0.58
N VAL A 122 2.70 6.75 1.22
CA VAL A 122 2.66 6.07 2.51
C VAL A 122 3.12 7.04 3.59
N ILE A 123 2.32 7.21 4.62
CA ILE A 123 2.65 7.97 5.81
C ILE A 123 3.20 6.99 6.84
N GLU A 124 4.41 7.21 7.28
CA GLU A 124 5.06 6.40 8.31
C GLU A 124 4.23 6.44 9.59
N ARG A 125 4.09 5.30 10.24
CA ARG A 125 3.37 5.16 11.50
C ARG A 125 4.30 4.78 12.66
N ARG A 126 5.43 4.19 12.36
CA ARG A 126 6.42 3.73 13.33
C ARG A 126 7.79 4.18 12.92
N SER A 127 8.59 4.66 13.85
CA SER A 127 10.00 4.96 13.56
C SER A 127 10.74 3.68 13.14
N HIS A 128 11.34 3.74 11.97
CA HIS A 128 12.17 2.67 11.42
C HIS A 128 13.66 2.92 11.68
N ASN A 129 14.04 3.91 12.49
CA ASN A 129 15.43 4.28 12.77
C ASN A 129 16.28 4.42 11.50
N GLY A 130 15.69 5.00 10.44
CA GLY A 130 16.35 5.17 9.15
C GLY A 130 16.38 3.93 8.26
N ASN A 131 15.77 2.82 8.68
CA ASN A 131 15.57 1.68 7.80
C ASN A 131 14.37 1.92 6.89
N PHE A 132 14.55 1.61 5.60
CA PHE A 132 13.49 1.73 4.61
C PHE A 132 12.30 0.83 4.96
N PRO A 133 11.07 1.30 4.67
CA PRO A 133 9.91 0.46 4.83
C PRO A 133 10.01 -0.71 3.86
N TRP A 134 9.95 -1.90 4.43
CA TRP A 134 10.00 -3.17 3.70
C TRP A 134 8.90 -3.32 2.62
N CYS A 135 7.86 -2.48 2.65
CA CYS A 135 6.81 -2.47 1.65
C CYS A 135 7.20 -1.80 0.32
N GLN A 136 8.27 -0.99 0.32
CA GLN A 136 8.70 -0.28 -0.87
C GLN A 136 9.00 -1.22 -2.03
N SER A 137 9.73 -2.29 -1.78
CA SER A 137 10.19 -3.24 -2.79
C SER A 137 9.07 -3.87 -3.62
N PHE A 138 7.91 -4.11 -3.01
CA PHE A 138 6.79 -4.68 -3.75
C PHE A 138 5.76 -3.62 -4.20
N ILE A 139 5.78 -2.41 -3.66
CA ILE A 139 4.88 -1.33 -4.11
C ILE A 139 5.45 -0.62 -5.32
N GLU A 140 6.73 -0.23 -5.31
CA GLU A 140 7.37 0.54 -6.40
C GLU A 140 7.21 -0.09 -7.79
N PRO A 141 7.41 -1.40 -7.97
CA PRO A 141 7.25 -2.02 -9.29
C PRO A 141 5.82 -1.97 -9.83
N ARG A 142 4.84 -1.66 -8.97
CA ARG A 142 3.42 -1.67 -9.27
C ARG A 142 2.81 -0.31 -9.50
N CYS A 143 3.50 0.77 -9.12
CA CYS A 143 2.95 2.11 -9.11
C CYS A 143 3.66 3.08 -10.06
N ASN A 144 2.96 4.16 -10.40
CA ASN A 144 3.53 5.24 -11.22
C ASN A 144 4.58 6.05 -10.45
N SER A 145 4.32 6.33 -9.18
CA SER A 145 5.27 6.96 -8.26
C SER A 145 5.04 6.49 -6.84
N TYR A 146 6.10 6.45 -6.06
CA TYR A 146 6.09 6.09 -4.66
C TYR A 146 6.68 7.19 -3.81
N THR A 147 5.96 7.59 -2.77
CA THR A 147 6.44 8.58 -1.79
C THR A 147 6.21 8.04 -0.39
N PHE A 148 7.23 8.12 0.44
CA PHE A 148 7.16 7.74 1.84
C PHE A 148 7.41 8.98 2.71
N TYR A 149 6.43 9.32 3.54
CA TYR A 149 6.53 10.43 4.48
C TYR A 149 6.93 9.91 5.85
N THR A 150 8.06 10.40 6.33
CA THR A 150 8.53 10.17 7.68
C THR A 150 8.55 11.49 8.42
N ASP A 151 7.94 11.52 9.59
CA ASP A 151 8.15 12.63 10.53
C ASP A 151 7.87 12.14 11.93
N TYR A 152 8.95 11.84 12.64
CA TYR A 152 8.89 11.60 14.05
C TYR A 152 9.76 12.58 14.78
N ASN A 153 9.11 13.45 15.55
CA ASN A 153 9.76 14.03 16.69
C ASN A 153 9.79 13.00 17.82
N GLU A 154 10.91 12.35 18.00
CA GLU A 154 11.19 11.66 19.24
C GLU A 154 11.28 12.69 20.36
N GLY A 155 10.15 12.98 21.01
CA GLY A 155 10.11 13.50 22.38
C GLY A 155 10.57 14.93 22.64
N GLY A 156 10.41 15.86 21.71
CA GLY A 156 10.80 17.26 21.98
C GLY A 156 10.31 18.27 20.97
N GLY A 157 9.09 18.63 21.04
CA GLY A 157 8.54 20.00 20.89
C GLY A 157 8.73 20.79 19.60
N GLU A 158 9.36 20.31 18.54
CA GLU A 158 9.38 21.01 17.24
C GLU A 158 9.21 20.04 16.08
N ASN A 159 8.05 20.14 15.44
CA ASN A 159 7.63 19.27 14.36
C ASN A 159 8.18 19.74 13.02
N TYR A 160 9.09 18.96 12.42
CA TYR A 160 9.48 19.15 11.03
C TYR A 160 9.13 17.92 10.21
N LEU A 161 8.23 18.07 9.23
CA LEU A 161 7.96 17.07 8.21
C LEU A 161 9.19 16.91 7.30
N LYS A 162 9.87 15.78 7.40
CA LYS A 162 10.89 15.40 6.43
C LYS A 162 10.25 14.60 5.32
N THR A 163 10.09 15.20 4.18
CA THR A 163 9.69 14.50 2.95
C THR A 163 10.91 13.84 2.35
N ILE A 164 10.93 12.51 2.35
CA ILE A 164 11.89 11.76 1.54
C ILE A 164 11.23 11.50 0.20
N THR A 165 11.45 12.38 -0.76
CA THR A 165 11.14 12.11 -2.15
C THR A 165 12.36 11.41 -2.74
N GLN A 166 12.27 10.11 -2.96
CA GLN A 166 13.22 9.47 -3.87
C GLN A 166 12.84 9.85 -5.28
N LYS A 167 13.67 10.69 -5.88
CA LYS A 167 13.65 10.84 -7.33
C LYS A 167 14.27 9.57 -7.89
N ASN A 168 13.47 8.79 -8.59
CA ASN A 168 13.99 7.76 -9.46
C ASN A 168 14.85 8.47 -10.52
N ASN A 169 16.17 8.30 -10.42
CA ASN A 169 17.11 8.60 -11.50
C ASN A 169 17.26 7.37 -12.36
#